data_324fef87d6bda016abf4ae1cd1e5d9b5
#
_entry.id   324fef87d6bda016abf4ae1cd1e5d9b5
#
_cell.length_a   1.000
_cell.length_b   1.000
_cell.length_c   1.000
_cell.angle_alpha   90.00
_cell.angle_beta   90.00
_cell.angle_gamma   90.00
#
_symmetry.space_group_name_H-M   'P 1'
#
loop_
_entity.id
_entity.type
_entity.pdbx_description
1 polymer ?
#
loop_
_entity_poly.entity_id
_entity_poly.type
_entity_poly.pdbx_seq_one_letter_code
_entity_poly.pdbx_strand_id
1 'polypeptide(L)'
;MISNSIIFGCEGTYLTKEERFFFKDANPWAFILFSRNLDSPNQIKTLCNDLRDCVGSNVPILIDQEGGRVARLKAPIWLDWLPPLDQMQKVKGEKQYEAMFLRYRLIAHELHSLGIDVNCAPMVDIPNINSHEIITNRCYGKTPKIVSEMGRACAEGLLSGGVLPVLKHIPGHGRGSSDSHFELPIVNTSSSSLNSIDFAPFKHLSDLPMAMTAHIIYSSFDRNRCATVSPIMNKIIRQNIGFDGLLMTDDISMKALSGSLSSRASASLKAGCDVVLHCNGQMKDMIEIMTEIPVLSSKSQLRAKNAKNLRCEPNNFDFNASLRTFVSLM
;
A
#
# COMPACT_ATOMS: atom_id res chain seq x y z
N MET A 1 0.78 18.69 -16.79
CA MET A 1 0.67 19.46 -15.52
C MET A 1 1.34 18.64 -14.40
N ILE A 2 1.85 19.31 -13.36
CA ILE A 2 2.39 18.64 -12.16
C ILE A 2 1.20 18.23 -11.29
N SER A 3 1.16 16.97 -10.87
CA SER A 3 0.09 16.47 -9.99
C SER A 3 0.22 17.01 -8.57
N ASN A 4 -0.90 17.10 -7.87
CA ASN A 4 -0.94 17.40 -6.44
C ASN A 4 -0.52 16.19 -5.60
N SER A 5 -0.06 16.46 -4.37
CA SER A 5 0.51 15.46 -3.44
C SER A 5 -0.57 14.61 -2.76
N ILE A 6 -1.49 14.03 -3.54
CA ILE A 6 -2.67 13.31 -3.02
C ILE A 6 -3.03 12.08 -3.85
N ILE A 7 -3.54 11.07 -3.17
CA ILE A 7 -4.19 9.88 -3.73
C ILE A 7 -5.61 9.86 -3.18
N PHE A 8 -6.62 9.79 -4.06
CA PHE A 8 -8.04 9.75 -3.67
C PHE A 8 -8.71 8.43 -4.01
N GLY A 9 -9.61 7.97 -3.12
CA GLY A 9 -10.67 7.05 -3.47
C GLY A 9 -11.83 7.78 -4.13
N CYS A 10 -12.69 7.04 -4.86
CA CYS A 10 -13.95 7.54 -5.39
C CYS A 10 -15.14 6.93 -4.65
N GLU A 11 -16.33 7.53 -4.81
CA GLU A 11 -17.53 7.18 -4.05
C GLU A 11 -18.10 5.82 -4.43
N GLY A 12 -18.29 5.57 -5.71
CA GLY A 12 -19.03 4.41 -6.21
C GLY A 12 -18.38 3.69 -7.39
N THR A 13 -19.19 2.90 -8.09
CA THR A 13 -18.78 2.12 -9.26
C THR A 13 -18.62 2.96 -10.54
N TYR A 14 -19.12 4.19 -10.55
CA TYR A 14 -19.03 5.16 -11.64
C TYR A 14 -18.73 6.53 -11.08
N LEU A 15 -18.00 7.37 -11.84
CA LEU A 15 -17.77 8.77 -11.45
C LEU A 15 -19.03 9.61 -11.62
N THR A 16 -19.43 10.32 -10.58
CA THR A 16 -20.45 11.36 -10.65
C THR A 16 -19.94 12.56 -11.44
N LYS A 17 -20.85 13.46 -11.85
CA LYS A 17 -20.45 14.72 -12.51
C LYS A 17 -19.60 15.59 -11.57
N GLU A 18 -19.98 15.64 -10.30
CA GLU A 18 -19.29 16.38 -9.26
C GLU A 18 -17.87 15.86 -9.06
N GLU A 19 -17.70 14.52 -8.98
CA GLU A 19 -16.36 13.91 -8.87
C GLU A 19 -15.50 14.22 -10.10
N ARG A 20 -16.06 14.16 -11.31
CA ARG A 20 -15.31 14.48 -12.53
C ARG A 20 -14.78 15.92 -12.52
N PHE A 21 -15.60 16.90 -12.11
CA PHE A 21 -15.17 18.28 -11.98
C PHE A 21 -14.12 18.46 -10.90
N PHE A 22 -14.36 17.88 -9.74
CA PHE A 22 -13.45 17.94 -8.61
C PHE A 22 -12.08 17.32 -8.94
N PHE A 23 -12.03 16.09 -9.47
CA PHE A 23 -10.78 15.40 -9.76
C PHE A 23 -9.99 16.06 -10.88
N LYS A 24 -10.67 16.66 -11.87
CA LYS A 24 -10.02 17.44 -12.91
C LYS A 24 -9.27 18.65 -12.33
N ASP A 25 -9.87 19.35 -11.38
CA ASP A 25 -9.27 20.50 -10.69
C ASP A 25 -8.22 20.07 -9.67
N ALA A 26 -8.56 19.07 -8.83
CA ALA A 26 -7.68 18.52 -7.80
C ALA A 26 -6.42 17.86 -8.39
N ASN A 27 -6.45 17.37 -9.62
CA ASN A 27 -5.33 16.74 -10.33
C ASN A 27 -4.48 15.82 -9.44
N PRO A 28 -5.08 14.77 -8.80
CA PRO A 28 -4.37 13.89 -7.89
C PRO A 28 -3.25 13.11 -8.60
N TRP A 29 -2.24 12.69 -7.83
CA TRP A 29 -1.16 11.85 -8.36
C TRP A 29 -1.65 10.45 -8.75
N ALA A 30 -2.63 9.89 -8.02
CA ALA A 30 -3.17 8.55 -8.23
C ALA A 30 -4.59 8.44 -7.65
N PHE A 31 -5.25 7.31 -7.96
CA PHE A 31 -6.50 6.90 -7.31
C PHE A 31 -6.34 5.54 -6.63
N ILE A 32 -7.22 5.23 -5.66
CA ILE A 32 -7.30 3.93 -4.98
C ILE A 32 -8.74 3.40 -5.01
N LEU A 33 -8.89 2.11 -5.33
CA LEU A 33 -10.19 1.43 -5.41
C LEU A 33 -10.41 0.50 -4.20
N PHE A 34 -11.67 0.43 -3.78
CA PHE A 34 -12.17 -0.43 -2.71
C PHE A 34 -13.33 -1.29 -3.19
N SER A 35 -13.79 -2.24 -2.38
CA SER A 35 -14.91 -3.14 -2.74
C SER A 35 -16.16 -2.39 -3.21
N ARG A 36 -16.43 -1.18 -2.71
CA ARG A 36 -17.57 -0.34 -3.13
C ARG A 36 -17.46 0.14 -4.59
N ASN A 37 -16.28 0.08 -5.17
CA ASN A 37 -16.01 0.53 -6.54
C ASN A 37 -16.02 -0.63 -7.56
N LEU A 38 -16.23 -1.87 -7.11
CA LEU A 38 -16.00 -3.08 -7.90
C LEU A 38 -17.31 -3.87 -8.06
N ASP A 39 -17.74 -4.07 -9.30
CA ASP A 39 -18.92 -4.86 -9.64
C ASP A 39 -18.56 -5.95 -10.65
N SER A 40 -18.11 -5.60 -11.83
CA SER A 40 -17.75 -6.53 -12.89
C SER A 40 -16.45 -6.13 -13.59
N PRO A 41 -15.74 -7.05 -14.27
CA PRO A 41 -14.49 -6.72 -14.97
C PRO A 41 -14.61 -5.54 -15.95
N ASN A 42 -15.69 -5.49 -16.71
CA ASN A 42 -15.91 -4.40 -17.67
C ASN A 42 -16.20 -3.07 -16.98
N GLN A 43 -16.98 -3.08 -15.90
CA GLN A 43 -17.27 -1.89 -15.10
C GLN A 43 -15.97 -1.32 -14.50
N ILE A 44 -15.10 -2.16 -13.93
CA ILE A 44 -13.82 -1.74 -13.32
C ILE A 44 -12.90 -1.11 -14.39
N LYS A 45 -12.78 -1.74 -15.57
CA LYS A 45 -12.01 -1.16 -16.68
C LYS A 45 -12.52 0.22 -17.08
N THR A 46 -13.84 0.37 -17.18
CA THR A 46 -14.46 1.64 -17.51
C THR A 46 -14.15 2.69 -16.44
N LEU A 47 -14.29 2.33 -15.15
CA LEU A 47 -13.97 3.24 -14.05
C LEU A 47 -12.50 3.66 -14.06
N CYS A 48 -11.56 2.73 -14.27
CA CYS A 48 -10.12 3.03 -14.37
C CYS A 48 -9.82 4.00 -15.52
N ASN A 49 -10.45 3.80 -16.67
CA ASN A 49 -10.30 4.71 -17.83
C ASN A 49 -10.90 6.08 -17.52
N ASP A 50 -12.10 6.13 -16.99
CA ASP A 50 -12.79 7.36 -16.60
C ASP A 50 -11.98 8.21 -15.62
N LEU A 51 -11.32 7.57 -14.63
CA LEU A 51 -10.45 8.25 -13.68
C LEU A 51 -9.21 8.85 -14.36
N ARG A 52 -8.60 8.15 -15.31
CA ARG A 52 -7.46 8.64 -16.10
C ARG A 52 -7.85 9.77 -17.05
N ASP A 53 -8.95 9.60 -17.76
CA ASP A 53 -9.48 10.58 -18.69
C ASP A 53 -9.86 11.89 -17.99
N CYS A 54 -10.43 11.77 -16.78
CA CYS A 54 -10.83 12.90 -15.97
C CYS A 54 -9.66 13.86 -15.66
N VAL A 55 -8.48 13.31 -15.37
CA VAL A 55 -7.26 14.10 -15.08
C VAL A 55 -6.36 14.29 -16.30
N GLY A 56 -6.74 13.73 -17.46
CA GLY A 56 -6.01 13.87 -18.72
C GLY A 56 -4.59 13.27 -18.69
N SER A 57 -4.36 12.25 -17.84
CA SER A 57 -3.05 11.62 -17.72
C SER A 57 -3.16 10.17 -17.23
N ASN A 58 -2.16 9.35 -17.59
CA ASN A 58 -2.08 7.95 -17.17
C ASN A 58 -1.60 7.86 -15.70
N VAL A 59 -2.48 8.28 -14.77
CA VAL A 59 -2.22 8.18 -13.32
C VAL A 59 -2.32 6.74 -12.83
N PRO A 60 -1.55 6.37 -11.78
CA PRO A 60 -1.66 5.06 -11.16
C PRO A 60 -3.04 4.81 -10.53
N ILE A 61 -3.51 3.56 -10.60
CA ILE A 61 -4.71 3.08 -9.91
C ILE A 61 -4.29 2.02 -8.91
N LEU A 62 -4.52 2.28 -7.63
CA LEU A 62 -4.13 1.44 -6.51
C LEU A 62 -5.28 0.55 -6.04
N ILE A 63 -4.93 -0.57 -5.40
CA ILE A 63 -5.85 -1.44 -4.67
C ILE A 63 -5.14 -2.14 -3.52
N ASP A 64 -5.90 -2.58 -2.49
CA ASP A 64 -5.43 -3.55 -1.50
C ASP A 64 -5.85 -4.96 -1.91
N GLN A 65 -4.96 -5.73 -2.46
CA GLN A 65 -5.19 -7.14 -2.81
C GLN A 65 -4.08 -8.00 -2.22
N GLU A 66 -4.11 -8.19 -0.89
CA GLU A 66 -3.18 -9.06 -0.16
C GLU A 66 -3.63 -10.52 -0.21
N GLY A 67 -4.94 -10.73 -0.18
CA GLY A 67 -5.62 -12.01 0.03
C GLY A 67 -6.16 -12.16 1.46
N GLY A 68 -6.94 -13.21 1.70
CA GLY A 68 -7.64 -13.38 2.96
C GLY A 68 -8.60 -12.22 3.24
N ARG A 69 -8.52 -11.65 4.45
CA ARG A 69 -9.40 -10.56 4.86
C ARG A 69 -9.18 -9.24 4.10
N VAL A 70 -7.96 -9.02 3.60
CA VAL A 70 -7.59 -7.82 2.83
C VAL A 70 -7.52 -8.18 1.35
N ALA A 71 -8.70 -8.38 0.78
CA ALA A 71 -8.92 -8.61 -0.65
C ALA A 71 -10.17 -7.87 -1.09
N ARG A 72 -10.09 -7.15 -2.20
CA ARG A 72 -11.21 -6.43 -2.78
C ARG A 72 -11.85 -7.23 -3.91
N LEU A 73 -11.01 -7.86 -4.74
CA LEU A 73 -11.42 -8.84 -5.74
C LEU A 73 -11.61 -10.21 -5.06
N LYS A 74 -12.79 -10.81 -5.23
CA LYS A 74 -13.17 -12.06 -4.55
C LYS A 74 -13.91 -13.02 -5.48
N ALA A 75 -13.94 -14.30 -5.10
CA ALA A 75 -14.77 -15.29 -5.74
C ALA A 75 -16.25 -14.84 -5.76
N PRO A 76 -17.05 -15.27 -6.77
CA PRO A 76 -16.72 -16.25 -7.82
C PRO A 76 -16.04 -15.67 -9.06
N ILE A 77 -15.92 -14.35 -9.19
CA ILE A 77 -15.39 -13.72 -10.42
C ILE A 77 -13.86 -13.82 -10.48
N TRP A 78 -13.20 -13.67 -9.34
CA TRP A 78 -11.74 -13.70 -9.21
C TRP A 78 -11.29 -14.84 -8.30
N LEU A 79 -9.98 -15.07 -8.25
CA LEU A 79 -9.41 -16.10 -7.39
C LEU A 79 -9.60 -15.75 -5.91
N ASP A 80 -9.95 -16.74 -5.09
CA ASP A 80 -9.98 -16.60 -3.65
C ASP A 80 -8.62 -17.00 -3.04
N TRP A 81 -8.07 -16.11 -2.24
CA TRP A 81 -6.72 -16.24 -1.70
C TRP A 81 -6.77 -16.48 -0.20
N LEU A 82 -6.12 -17.53 0.27
CA LEU A 82 -5.92 -17.72 1.70
C LEU A 82 -5.23 -16.50 2.33
N PRO A 83 -5.41 -16.25 3.64
CA PRO A 83 -4.54 -15.34 4.37
C PRO A 83 -3.08 -15.72 4.15
N PRO A 84 -2.17 -14.73 3.97
CA PRO A 84 -0.76 -15.02 3.69
C PRO A 84 -0.08 -15.96 4.70
N LEU A 85 -0.34 -15.79 6.00
CA LEU A 85 0.24 -16.66 7.01
C LEU A 85 -0.24 -18.11 6.90
N ASP A 86 -1.53 -18.32 6.56
CA ASP A 86 -2.10 -19.66 6.38
C ASP A 86 -1.47 -20.37 5.17
N GLN A 87 -1.23 -19.62 4.08
CA GLN A 87 -0.47 -20.14 2.95
C GLN A 87 0.94 -20.54 3.35
N MET A 88 1.64 -19.70 4.12
CA MET A 88 3.00 -19.98 4.59
C MET A 88 3.08 -21.20 5.51
N GLN A 89 2.00 -21.51 6.22
CA GLN A 89 1.92 -22.72 7.05
C GLN A 89 1.72 -23.99 6.22
N LYS A 90 1.03 -23.89 5.09
CA LYS A 90 0.79 -25.03 4.19
C LYS A 90 2.01 -25.36 3.33
N VAL A 91 2.65 -24.36 2.74
CA VAL A 91 3.84 -24.54 1.91
C VAL A 91 5.08 -24.51 2.77
N LYS A 92 5.96 -25.52 2.64
CA LYS A 92 7.16 -25.67 3.48
C LYS A 92 8.47 -25.60 2.69
N GLY A 93 9.49 -25.10 3.36
CA GLY A 93 10.87 -25.12 2.84
C GLY A 93 11.06 -24.21 1.64
N GLU A 94 11.90 -24.61 0.71
CA GLU A 94 12.33 -23.82 -0.44
C GLU A 94 11.19 -23.43 -1.40
N LYS A 95 10.08 -24.19 -1.37
CA LYS A 95 8.89 -23.90 -2.19
C LYS A 95 8.11 -22.67 -1.76
N GLN A 96 8.36 -22.14 -0.57
CA GLN A 96 7.64 -20.97 -0.05
C GLN A 96 7.85 -19.72 -0.92
N TYR A 97 9.08 -19.51 -1.40
CA TYR A 97 9.39 -18.38 -2.28
C TYR A 97 8.62 -18.46 -3.59
N GLU A 98 8.68 -19.62 -4.26
CA GLU A 98 7.98 -19.86 -5.53
C GLU A 98 6.46 -19.69 -5.36
N ALA A 99 5.88 -20.26 -4.31
CA ALA A 99 4.45 -20.14 -4.03
C ALA A 99 4.04 -18.67 -3.77
N MET A 100 4.87 -17.89 -3.07
CA MET A 100 4.59 -16.48 -2.83
C MET A 100 4.74 -15.64 -4.11
N PHE A 101 5.77 -15.89 -4.90
CA PHE A 101 5.94 -15.27 -6.22
C PHE A 101 4.75 -15.57 -7.14
N LEU A 102 4.37 -16.83 -7.29
CA LEU A 102 3.24 -17.23 -8.13
C LEU A 102 1.92 -16.63 -7.67
N ARG A 103 1.66 -16.61 -6.36
CA ARG A 103 0.50 -15.91 -5.79
C ARG A 103 0.38 -14.49 -6.32
N TYR A 104 1.43 -13.70 -6.14
CA TYR A 104 1.36 -12.29 -6.51
C TYR A 104 1.52 -12.05 -8.01
N ARG A 105 2.11 -12.98 -8.74
CA ARG A 105 2.11 -12.95 -10.22
C ARG A 105 0.71 -13.21 -10.80
N LEU A 106 -0.05 -14.13 -10.20
CA LEU A 106 -1.46 -14.39 -10.54
C LEU A 106 -2.35 -13.19 -10.17
N ILE A 107 -2.20 -12.66 -8.96
CA ILE A 107 -2.88 -11.42 -8.53
C ILE A 107 -2.59 -10.28 -9.51
N ALA A 108 -1.33 -10.08 -9.88
CA ALA A 108 -0.94 -9.04 -10.82
C ALA A 108 -1.61 -9.21 -12.19
N HIS A 109 -1.75 -10.44 -12.67
CA HIS A 109 -2.47 -10.72 -13.92
C HIS A 109 -3.93 -10.27 -13.85
N GLU A 110 -4.64 -10.59 -12.76
CA GLU A 110 -6.02 -10.15 -12.56
C GLU A 110 -6.08 -8.61 -12.49
N LEU A 111 -5.25 -7.96 -11.68
CA LEU A 111 -5.23 -6.51 -11.50
C LEU A 111 -4.92 -5.77 -12.81
N HIS A 112 -3.83 -6.15 -13.48
CA HIS A 112 -3.41 -5.52 -14.73
C HIS A 112 -4.49 -5.63 -15.82
N SER A 113 -5.17 -6.79 -15.89
CA SER A 113 -6.27 -7.01 -16.83
C SER A 113 -7.46 -6.06 -16.63
N LEU A 114 -7.59 -5.47 -15.43
CA LEU A 114 -8.64 -4.51 -15.05
C LEU A 114 -8.19 -3.04 -15.19
N GLY A 115 -6.93 -2.80 -15.55
CA GLY A 115 -6.37 -1.46 -15.59
C GLY A 115 -5.88 -0.94 -14.24
N ILE A 116 -5.75 -1.84 -13.23
CA ILE A 116 -5.17 -1.53 -11.92
C ILE A 116 -3.68 -1.86 -11.97
N ASP A 117 -2.83 -0.89 -11.66
CA ASP A 117 -1.39 -0.98 -11.88
C ASP A 117 -0.54 -0.77 -10.62
N VAL A 118 -1.18 -0.72 -9.44
CA VAL A 118 -0.49 -0.69 -8.14
C VAL A 118 -1.22 -1.57 -7.13
N ASN A 119 -0.49 -2.42 -6.41
CA ASN A 119 -1.03 -3.16 -5.28
C ASN A 119 -0.37 -2.73 -3.98
N CYS A 120 -1.17 -2.41 -2.95
CA CYS A 120 -0.69 -2.10 -1.59
C CYS A 120 -0.21 -3.38 -0.88
N ALA A 121 0.82 -3.99 -1.42
CA ALA A 121 1.58 -5.15 -0.97
C ALA A 121 3.02 -5.03 -1.51
N PRO A 122 4.03 -5.59 -0.82
CA PRO A 122 4.01 -6.53 0.30
C PRO A 122 3.74 -5.89 1.66
N MET A 123 3.06 -6.63 2.55
CA MET A 123 2.94 -6.31 3.96
C MET A 123 3.99 -7.07 4.77
N VAL A 124 5.06 -6.37 5.14
CA VAL A 124 6.25 -6.99 5.77
C VAL A 124 6.35 -6.72 7.27
N ASP A 125 5.22 -6.50 7.92
CA ASP A 125 5.14 -6.39 9.36
C ASP A 125 5.44 -7.72 10.04
N ILE A 126 6.14 -7.70 11.18
CA ILE A 126 6.48 -8.89 11.96
C ILE A 126 5.61 -8.95 13.21
N PRO A 127 4.71 -9.95 13.34
CA PRO A 127 3.84 -10.05 14.48
C PRO A 127 4.61 -10.52 15.71
N ASN A 128 4.16 -10.11 16.90
CA ASN A 128 4.57 -10.63 18.19
C ASN A 128 3.39 -11.24 18.94
N ILE A 129 3.61 -11.70 20.19
CA ILE A 129 2.57 -12.35 20.99
C ILE A 129 1.39 -11.42 21.34
N ASN A 130 1.61 -10.10 21.33
CA ASN A 130 0.61 -9.09 21.67
C ASN A 130 0.01 -8.41 20.42
N SER A 131 0.37 -8.84 19.22
CA SER A 131 -0.12 -8.25 17.98
C SER A 131 -1.63 -8.46 17.83
N HIS A 132 -2.33 -7.42 17.38
CA HIS A 132 -3.74 -7.53 17.09
C HIS A 132 -4.00 -8.58 15.99
N GLU A 133 -5.08 -9.35 16.09
CA GLU A 133 -5.43 -10.40 15.10
C GLU A 133 -5.54 -9.88 13.66
N ILE A 134 -5.95 -8.62 13.50
CA ILE A 134 -6.07 -7.98 12.19
C ILE A 134 -4.73 -7.90 11.45
N ILE A 135 -3.60 -7.96 12.16
CA ILE A 135 -2.25 -7.95 11.59
C ILE A 135 -1.73 -9.37 11.40
N THR A 136 -1.97 -10.25 12.39
CA THR A 136 -1.26 -11.52 12.51
C THR A 136 -1.39 -12.43 11.29
N ASN A 137 -2.59 -12.66 10.77
CA ASN A 137 -2.80 -13.56 9.63
C ASN A 137 -2.45 -12.96 8.26
N ARG A 138 -2.20 -11.65 8.21
CA ARG A 138 -1.70 -10.95 7.02
C ARG A 138 -0.18 -11.07 6.86
N CYS A 139 0.55 -11.42 7.94
CA CYS A 139 2.01 -11.50 7.95
C CYS A 139 2.52 -12.69 7.15
N TYR A 140 3.74 -12.58 6.62
CA TYR A 140 4.39 -13.67 5.88
C TYR A 140 5.16 -14.64 6.77
N GLY A 141 5.42 -14.27 8.02
CA GLY A 141 6.17 -15.06 8.99
C GLY A 141 6.43 -14.31 10.29
N LYS A 142 7.28 -14.88 11.15
CA LYS A 142 7.59 -14.34 12.48
C LYS A 142 9.05 -13.90 12.63
N THR A 143 9.86 -13.99 11.59
CA THR A 143 11.28 -13.61 11.64
C THR A 143 11.62 -12.64 10.51
N PRO A 144 12.57 -11.70 10.73
CA PRO A 144 12.99 -10.75 9.72
C PRO A 144 13.40 -11.42 8.40
N LYS A 145 14.14 -12.52 8.48
CA LYS A 145 14.61 -13.26 7.29
C LYS A 145 13.45 -13.74 6.42
N ILE A 146 12.53 -14.53 7.00
CA ILE A 146 11.38 -15.07 6.24
C ILE A 146 10.50 -13.96 5.68
N VAL A 147 10.22 -12.92 6.49
CA VAL A 147 9.35 -11.82 6.06
C VAL A 147 10.00 -11.03 4.92
N SER A 148 11.33 -10.81 4.97
CA SER A 148 12.07 -10.14 3.88
C SER A 148 12.07 -10.97 2.59
N GLU A 149 12.34 -12.26 2.68
CA GLU A 149 12.36 -13.18 1.53
C GLU A 149 10.97 -13.25 0.86
N MET A 150 9.91 -13.41 1.65
CA MET A 150 8.54 -13.47 1.12
C MET A 150 8.05 -12.12 0.62
N GLY A 151 8.47 -11.02 1.25
CA GLY A 151 8.22 -9.66 0.76
C GLY A 151 8.88 -9.42 -0.60
N ARG A 152 10.09 -9.93 -0.81
CA ARG A 152 10.79 -9.89 -2.09
C ARG A 152 10.03 -10.69 -3.16
N ALA A 153 9.65 -11.94 -2.85
CA ALA A 153 8.89 -12.79 -3.76
C ALA A 153 7.55 -12.13 -4.17
N CYS A 154 6.85 -11.51 -3.21
CA CYS A 154 5.64 -10.74 -3.47
C CYS A 154 5.91 -9.59 -4.45
N ALA A 155 6.91 -8.76 -4.18
CA ALA A 155 7.24 -7.61 -5.02
C ALA A 155 7.66 -8.02 -6.44
N GLU A 156 8.47 -9.05 -6.57
CA GLU A 156 8.89 -9.58 -7.88
C GLU A 156 7.72 -10.18 -8.66
N GLY A 157 6.81 -10.90 -8.00
CA GLY A 157 5.59 -11.40 -8.61
C GLY A 157 4.71 -10.27 -9.16
N LEU A 158 4.53 -9.19 -8.39
CA LEU A 158 3.78 -8.00 -8.83
C LEU A 158 4.47 -7.30 -10.01
N LEU A 159 5.75 -6.99 -9.88
CA LEU A 159 6.52 -6.28 -10.92
C LEU A 159 6.55 -7.07 -12.23
N SER A 160 6.77 -8.39 -12.18
CA SER A 160 6.76 -9.23 -13.38
C SER A 160 5.39 -9.28 -14.07
N GLY A 161 4.33 -8.92 -13.36
CA GLY A 161 2.97 -8.78 -13.87
C GLY A 161 2.56 -7.35 -14.24
N GLY A 162 3.51 -6.41 -14.29
CA GLY A 162 3.23 -5.01 -14.65
C GLY A 162 2.56 -4.20 -13.55
N VAL A 163 2.52 -4.69 -12.31
CA VAL A 163 1.89 -4.03 -11.16
C VAL A 163 2.95 -3.58 -10.16
N LEU A 164 2.91 -2.32 -9.77
CA LEU A 164 3.85 -1.74 -8.80
C LEU A 164 3.53 -2.20 -7.38
N PRO A 165 4.54 -2.63 -6.59
CA PRO A 165 4.37 -2.93 -5.17
C PRO A 165 4.41 -1.69 -4.29
N VAL A 166 3.68 -1.73 -3.17
CA VAL A 166 3.77 -0.76 -2.06
C VAL A 166 4.17 -1.48 -0.79
N LEU A 167 5.37 -1.19 -0.30
CA LEU A 167 5.93 -1.75 0.93
C LEU A 167 5.21 -1.18 2.16
N LYS A 168 4.60 -2.03 3.00
CA LYS A 168 3.82 -1.56 4.15
C LYS A 168 3.95 -2.41 5.40
N HIS A 169 3.73 -1.81 6.55
CA HIS A 169 3.54 -0.39 6.89
C HIS A 169 4.82 0.14 7.52
N ILE A 170 5.59 0.88 6.76
CA ILE A 170 6.94 1.35 7.18
C ILE A 170 6.83 2.32 8.38
N PRO A 171 7.66 2.16 9.43
CA PRO A 171 8.81 1.25 9.56
C PRO A 171 8.50 -0.09 10.23
N GLY A 172 7.23 -0.48 10.47
CA GLY A 172 6.82 -1.79 10.99
C GLY A 172 5.65 -1.75 11.95
N HIS A 173 4.46 -2.20 11.52
CA HIS A 173 3.21 -2.16 12.32
C HIS A 173 3.02 -3.38 13.23
N GLY A 174 3.88 -4.38 13.12
CA GLY A 174 3.65 -5.70 13.72
C GLY A 174 3.46 -5.74 15.23
N ARG A 175 4.01 -4.76 15.99
CA ARG A 175 3.84 -4.67 17.46
C ARG A 175 2.61 -3.86 17.89
N GLY A 176 1.82 -3.32 16.98
CA GLY A 176 0.59 -2.62 17.34
C GLY A 176 -0.37 -3.55 18.08
N SER A 177 -0.70 -3.20 19.33
CA SER A 177 -1.63 -3.97 20.17
C SER A 177 -3.09 -3.57 19.96
N SER A 178 -3.35 -2.47 19.26
CA SER A 178 -4.67 -1.99 18.89
C SER A 178 -4.78 -1.77 17.38
N ASP A 179 -6.01 -1.77 16.89
CA ASP A 179 -6.31 -1.48 15.49
C ASP A 179 -6.20 0.03 15.24
N SER A 180 -5.28 0.45 14.38
CA SER A 180 -5.07 1.86 14.01
C SER A 180 -6.28 2.51 13.32
N HIS A 181 -7.26 1.74 12.88
CA HIS A 181 -8.54 2.29 12.41
C HIS A 181 -9.36 2.94 13.55
N PHE A 182 -9.15 2.51 14.80
CA PHE A 182 -9.93 2.97 15.96
C PHE A 182 -9.09 3.75 16.97
N GLU A 183 -7.84 3.35 17.19
CA GLU A 183 -6.95 3.95 18.21
C GLU A 183 -5.54 4.12 17.67
N LEU A 184 -4.79 5.04 18.26
CA LEU A 184 -3.39 5.26 17.92
C LEU A 184 -2.51 4.26 18.71
N PRO A 185 -1.93 3.23 18.07
CA PRO A 185 -1.09 2.28 18.78
C PRO A 185 0.23 2.92 19.25
N ILE A 186 0.68 2.54 20.46
CA ILE A 186 1.96 2.97 21.03
C ILE A 186 2.86 1.76 21.23
N VAL A 187 4.05 1.81 20.65
CA VAL A 187 5.06 0.75 20.76
C VAL A 187 6.19 1.22 21.66
N ASN A 188 6.30 0.59 22.84
CA ASN A 188 7.28 0.91 23.90
C ASN A 188 8.52 -0.01 23.84
N THR A 189 8.93 -0.41 22.66
CA THR A 189 10.09 -1.31 22.44
C THR A 189 11.35 -0.48 22.27
N SER A 190 12.50 -1.02 22.72
CA SER A 190 13.80 -0.36 22.59
C SER A 190 14.17 -0.12 21.11
N SER A 191 14.89 0.96 20.85
CA SER A 191 15.36 1.30 19.50
C SER A 191 16.23 0.20 18.88
N SER A 192 17.02 -0.50 19.67
CA SER A 192 17.83 -1.65 19.23
C SER A 192 16.96 -2.78 18.71
N SER A 193 15.93 -3.20 19.48
CA SER A 193 15.01 -4.26 19.07
C SER A 193 14.20 -3.86 17.83
N LEU A 194 13.69 -2.62 17.76
CA LEU A 194 12.98 -2.12 16.59
C LEU A 194 13.88 -2.17 15.34
N ASN A 195 15.12 -1.73 15.43
CA ASN A 195 16.06 -1.74 14.31
C ASN A 195 16.42 -3.15 13.82
N SER A 196 16.59 -4.10 14.75
CA SER A 196 17.04 -5.47 14.43
C SER A 196 15.91 -6.40 13.99
N ILE A 197 14.67 -6.11 14.40
CA ILE A 197 13.52 -6.96 14.12
C ILE A 197 12.54 -6.25 13.20
N ASP A 198 11.86 -5.22 13.69
CA ASP A 198 10.71 -4.62 13.02
C ASP A 198 11.08 -3.85 11.75
N PHE A 199 12.20 -3.10 11.78
CA PHE A 199 12.68 -2.30 10.66
C PHE A 199 13.52 -3.11 9.66
N ALA A 200 13.99 -4.30 10.05
CA ALA A 200 14.88 -5.09 9.22
C ALA A 200 14.28 -5.50 7.86
N PRO A 201 13.02 -5.97 7.74
CA PRO A 201 12.43 -6.27 6.43
C PRO A 201 12.36 -5.05 5.52
N PHE A 202 12.07 -3.88 6.09
CA PHE A 202 12.02 -2.62 5.32
C PHE A 202 13.38 -2.19 4.81
N LYS A 203 14.46 -2.46 5.56
CA LYS A 203 15.86 -2.25 5.10
C LYS A 203 16.20 -3.16 3.92
N HIS A 204 15.84 -4.42 4.01
CA HIS A 204 16.10 -5.40 2.93
C HIS A 204 15.30 -5.13 1.66
N LEU A 205 14.22 -4.37 1.75
CA LEU A 205 13.31 -4.04 0.66
C LEU A 205 13.28 -2.53 0.34
N SER A 206 14.29 -1.79 0.80
CA SER A 206 14.36 -0.33 0.65
C SER A 206 14.53 0.16 -0.79
N ASP A 207 14.87 -0.74 -1.70
CA ASP A 207 14.94 -0.54 -3.15
C ASP A 207 13.58 -0.54 -3.86
N LEU A 208 12.50 -0.92 -3.17
CA LEU A 208 11.16 -0.93 -3.76
C LEU A 208 10.67 0.49 -4.07
N PRO A 209 9.83 0.66 -5.12
CA PRO A 209 9.48 1.98 -5.65
C PRO A 209 8.61 2.83 -4.72
N MET A 210 7.78 2.21 -3.91
CA MET A 210 6.79 2.89 -3.08
C MET A 210 6.68 2.24 -1.70
N ALA A 211 6.36 3.05 -0.68
CA ALA A 211 6.03 2.56 0.65
C ALA A 211 4.91 3.37 1.29
N MET A 212 4.19 2.73 2.22
CA MET A 212 3.11 3.30 3.00
C MET A 212 3.50 3.35 4.48
N THR A 213 3.29 4.50 5.15
CA THR A 213 3.67 4.68 6.56
C THR A 213 2.70 4.00 7.52
N ALA A 214 3.20 3.64 8.71
CA ALA A 214 2.37 3.17 9.82
C ALA A 214 1.85 4.35 10.67
N HIS A 215 0.57 4.30 11.09
CA HIS A 215 0.03 5.21 12.11
C HIS A 215 0.34 4.67 13.52
N ILE A 216 1.63 4.69 13.90
CA ILE A 216 2.13 4.17 15.19
C ILE A 216 3.08 5.16 15.83
N ILE A 217 2.98 5.33 17.16
CA ILE A 217 3.97 6.00 17.99
C ILE A 217 5.05 5.00 18.40
N TYR A 218 6.31 5.27 18.06
CA TYR A 218 7.47 4.54 18.54
C TYR A 218 8.14 5.35 19.65
N SER A 219 7.77 5.09 20.91
CA SER A 219 8.13 5.93 22.06
C SER A 219 9.65 6.08 22.31
N SER A 220 10.45 5.13 21.80
CA SER A 220 11.91 5.20 21.86
C SER A 220 12.53 6.19 20.88
N PHE A 221 11.75 6.73 19.92
CA PHE A 221 12.21 7.71 18.94
C PHE A 221 11.41 9.01 19.01
N ASP A 222 10.07 8.94 18.94
CA ASP A 222 9.17 10.09 19.08
C ASP A 222 7.97 9.68 19.95
N ARG A 223 7.84 10.30 21.12
CA ARG A 223 6.76 9.98 22.07
C ARG A 223 5.45 10.67 21.76
N ASN A 224 5.48 11.70 20.92
CA ASN A 224 4.36 12.61 20.74
C ASN A 224 3.66 12.45 19.39
N ARG A 225 4.34 11.84 18.41
CA ARG A 225 3.84 11.77 17.03
C ARG A 225 3.99 10.38 16.46
N CYS A 226 2.96 9.92 15.74
CA CYS A 226 3.07 8.67 14.99
C CYS A 226 3.99 8.84 13.78
N ALA A 227 4.48 7.73 13.23
CA ALA A 227 5.48 7.75 12.17
C ALA A 227 5.05 8.59 10.96
N THR A 228 3.77 8.58 10.60
CA THR A 228 3.23 9.36 9.48
C THR A 228 3.46 10.87 9.62
N VAL A 229 3.33 11.42 10.82
CA VAL A 229 3.42 12.87 11.09
C VAL A 229 4.67 13.25 11.89
N SER A 230 5.62 12.34 12.07
CA SER A 230 6.88 12.56 12.80
C SER A 230 8.05 12.84 11.84
N PRO A 231 8.64 14.04 11.84
CA PRO A 231 9.88 14.32 11.10
C PRO A 231 11.05 13.42 11.54
N ILE A 232 11.07 13.02 12.82
CA ILE A 232 12.09 12.10 13.36
C ILE A 232 11.96 10.73 12.70
N MET A 233 10.75 10.17 12.66
CA MET A 233 10.51 8.87 12.05
C MET A 233 10.74 8.91 10.54
N ASN A 234 10.35 9.99 9.86
CA ASN A 234 10.65 10.18 8.45
C ASN A 234 12.17 10.19 8.18
N LYS A 235 12.95 10.87 9.05
CA LYS A 235 14.42 10.82 8.96
C LYS A 235 14.96 9.38 9.14
N ILE A 236 14.39 8.60 10.05
CA ILE A 236 14.75 7.19 10.25
C ILE A 236 14.41 6.37 8.99
N ILE A 237 13.22 6.54 8.42
CA ILE A 237 12.81 5.87 7.17
C ILE A 237 13.79 6.18 6.05
N ARG A 238 14.15 7.46 5.87
CA ARG A 238 15.03 7.90 4.78
C ARG A 238 16.51 7.56 4.98
N GLN A 239 17.03 7.69 6.21
CA GLN A 239 18.47 7.58 6.48
C GLN A 239 18.89 6.24 7.09
N ASN A 240 18.10 5.68 8.03
CA ASN A 240 18.49 4.45 8.72
C ASN A 240 17.95 3.19 8.01
N ILE A 241 16.73 3.25 7.50
CA ILE A 241 16.16 2.20 6.66
C ILE A 241 16.69 2.31 5.23
N GLY A 242 16.96 3.52 4.76
CA GLY A 242 17.52 3.79 3.44
C GLY A 242 16.45 3.84 2.32
N PHE A 243 15.17 3.96 2.67
CA PHE A 243 14.10 4.01 1.67
C PHE A 243 14.05 5.38 0.97
N ASP A 244 14.35 5.42 -0.32
CA ASP A 244 14.28 6.66 -1.13
C ASP A 244 13.21 6.61 -2.25
N GLY A 245 12.31 5.63 -2.22
CA GLY A 245 11.13 5.58 -3.09
C GLY A 245 10.05 6.59 -2.68
N LEU A 246 8.90 6.57 -3.39
CA LEU A 246 7.74 7.41 -3.09
C LEU A 246 7.10 6.95 -1.79
N LEU A 247 7.04 7.83 -0.79
CA LEU A 247 6.47 7.55 0.53
C LEU A 247 5.07 8.15 0.62
N MET A 248 4.07 7.29 0.73
CA MET A 248 2.68 7.70 0.99
C MET A 248 2.31 7.51 2.46
N THR A 249 1.30 8.23 2.92
CA THR A 249 0.67 7.93 4.20
C THR A 249 -0.17 6.66 4.09
N ASP A 250 -0.51 6.02 5.22
CA ASP A 250 -1.75 5.24 5.32
C ASP A 250 -2.95 6.21 5.30
N ASP A 251 -4.19 5.67 5.25
CA ASP A 251 -5.40 6.52 5.14
C ASP A 251 -5.49 7.55 6.27
N ILE A 252 -5.44 8.83 5.90
CA ILE A 252 -5.50 9.93 6.88
C ILE A 252 -6.87 10.09 7.54
N SER A 253 -7.91 9.41 7.06
CA SER A 253 -9.23 9.38 7.71
C SER A 253 -9.28 8.47 8.94
N MET A 254 -8.27 7.62 9.14
CA MET A 254 -8.19 6.71 10.29
C MET A 254 -8.15 7.49 11.62
N LYS A 255 -8.85 6.96 12.64
CA LYS A 255 -8.99 7.61 13.95
C LYS A 255 -7.70 7.68 14.78
N ALA A 256 -6.66 6.95 14.36
CA ALA A 256 -5.31 7.06 14.94
C ALA A 256 -4.71 8.47 14.80
N LEU A 257 -5.15 9.26 13.82
CA LEU A 257 -4.68 10.63 13.64
C LEU A 257 -5.66 11.62 14.31
N SER A 258 -5.13 12.63 14.99
CA SER A 258 -5.90 13.71 15.61
C SER A 258 -5.98 14.95 14.72
N GLY A 259 -6.99 15.79 14.94
CA GLY A 259 -7.20 17.03 14.19
C GLY A 259 -8.09 16.85 12.95
N SER A 260 -8.29 17.94 12.19
CA SER A 260 -9.01 17.94 10.91
C SER A 260 -8.25 17.20 9.82
N LEU A 261 -8.94 16.75 8.76
CA LEU A 261 -8.30 16.05 7.66
C LEU A 261 -7.26 16.92 6.94
N SER A 262 -7.54 18.20 6.77
CA SER A 262 -6.59 19.17 6.23
C SER A 262 -5.34 19.31 7.08
N SER A 263 -5.48 19.36 8.41
CA SER A 263 -4.34 19.45 9.33
C SER A 263 -3.49 18.16 9.33
N ARG A 264 -4.12 16.98 9.24
CA ARG A 264 -3.43 15.68 9.13
C ARG A 264 -2.63 15.59 7.84
N ALA A 265 -3.22 16.02 6.71
CA ALA A 265 -2.57 16.06 5.40
C ALA A 265 -1.34 16.98 5.44
N SER A 266 -1.51 18.22 5.89
CA SER A 266 -0.42 19.20 6.02
C SER A 266 0.71 18.69 6.92
N ALA A 267 0.37 18.10 8.09
CA ALA A 267 1.36 17.56 9.03
C ALA A 267 2.16 16.40 8.42
N SER A 268 1.51 15.51 7.67
CA SER A 268 2.17 14.37 7.02
C SER A 268 3.17 14.81 5.94
N LEU A 269 2.78 15.77 5.11
CA LEU A 269 3.67 16.32 4.07
C LEU A 269 4.85 17.08 4.69
N LYS A 270 4.59 17.89 5.74
CA LYS A 270 5.65 18.60 6.50
C LYS A 270 6.59 17.64 7.21
N ALA A 271 6.11 16.47 7.62
CA ALA A 271 6.94 15.43 8.21
C ALA A 271 7.86 14.75 7.20
N GLY A 272 7.55 14.76 5.90
CA GLY A 272 8.38 14.22 4.83
C GLY A 272 7.74 13.10 3.99
N CYS A 273 6.44 12.83 4.14
CA CYS A 273 5.69 12.04 3.16
C CYS A 273 5.65 12.77 1.82
N ASP A 274 5.70 12.03 0.72
CA ASP A 274 5.65 12.59 -0.63
C ASP A 274 4.20 12.82 -1.08
N VAL A 275 3.28 11.92 -0.70
CA VAL A 275 1.86 11.97 -1.04
C VAL A 275 1.00 11.53 0.14
N VAL A 276 -0.18 12.11 0.22
CA VAL A 276 -1.21 11.75 1.20
C VAL A 276 -2.18 10.76 0.59
N LEU A 277 -2.68 9.80 1.37
CA LEU A 277 -3.71 8.86 0.96
C LEU A 277 -5.02 9.15 1.70
N HIS A 278 -6.13 9.27 0.93
CA HIS A 278 -7.47 9.41 1.46
C HIS A 278 -8.43 8.45 0.74
N CYS A 279 -9.08 7.56 1.50
CA CYS A 279 -9.72 6.36 0.96
C CYS A 279 -11.24 6.43 0.82
N ASN A 280 -11.94 7.26 1.61
CA ASN A 280 -13.39 7.10 1.80
C ASN A 280 -14.25 7.58 0.61
N GLY A 281 -13.73 8.44 -0.27
CA GLY A 281 -14.44 8.96 -1.45
C GLY A 281 -15.54 9.98 -1.13
N GLN A 282 -15.59 10.51 0.10
CA GLN A 282 -16.58 11.52 0.47
C GLN A 282 -16.14 12.90 -0.03
N MET A 283 -16.96 13.53 -0.86
CA MET A 283 -16.65 14.82 -1.49
C MET A 283 -16.31 15.91 -0.48
N LYS A 284 -17.06 15.99 0.61
CA LYS A 284 -16.82 16.96 1.69
C LYS A 284 -15.41 16.86 2.25
N ASP A 285 -14.96 15.64 2.53
CA ASP A 285 -13.64 15.35 3.10
C ASP A 285 -12.54 15.67 2.09
N MET A 286 -12.75 15.30 0.82
CA MET A 286 -11.79 15.57 -0.24
C MET A 286 -11.60 17.08 -0.47
N ILE A 287 -12.67 17.86 -0.44
CA ILE A 287 -12.60 19.34 -0.53
C ILE A 287 -11.83 19.92 0.67
N GLU A 288 -12.10 19.45 1.89
CA GLU A 288 -11.36 19.89 3.09
C GLU A 288 -9.87 19.61 2.96
N ILE A 289 -9.51 18.41 2.53
CA ILE A 289 -8.10 18.01 2.36
C ILE A 289 -7.39 18.90 1.34
N MET A 290 -8.03 19.21 0.22
CA MET A 290 -7.42 20.01 -0.86
C MET A 290 -7.03 21.43 -0.44
N THR A 291 -7.58 21.97 0.66
CA THR A 291 -7.18 23.29 1.17
C THR A 291 -5.70 23.36 1.61
N GLU A 292 -5.08 22.21 1.91
CA GLU A 292 -3.69 22.11 2.40
C GLU A 292 -2.77 21.27 1.48
N ILE A 293 -3.27 20.76 0.35
CA ILE A 293 -2.47 19.92 -0.55
C ILE A 293 -1.72 20.78 -1.58
N PRO A 294 -0.39 20.79 -1.55
CA PRO A 294 0.42 21.41 -2.59
C PRO A 294 0.63 20.48 -3.79
N VAL A 295 1.12 21.02 -4.88
CA VAL A 295 1.75 20.23 -5.94
C VAL A 295 2.93 19.43 -5.39
N LEU A 296 3.26 18.30 -6.02
CA LEU A 296 4.44 17.51 -5.67
C LEU A 296 5.71 18.37 -5.67
N SER A 297 6.50 18.30 -4.60
CA SER A 297 7.82 18.91 -4.53
C SER A 297 8.75 18.33 -5.61
N SER A 298 9.81 19.04 -6.01
CA SER A 298 10.74 18.53 -7.03
C SER A 298 11.29 17.14 -6.68
N LYS A 299 11.56 16.87 -5.40
CA LYS A 299 12.03 15.56 -4.93
C LYS A 299 10.94 14.50 -5.02
N SER A 300 9.71 14.83 -4.63
CA SER A 300 8.55 13.94 -4.75
C SER A 300 8.20 13.66 -6.21
N GLN A 301 8.34 14.64 -7.11
CA GLN A 301 8.18 14.44 -8.56
C GLN A 301 9.18 13.43 -9.12
N LEU A 302 10.46 13.53 -8.71
CA LEU A 302 11.48 12.57 -9.13
C LEU A 302 11.14 11.13 -8.66
N ARG A 303 10.76 10.97 -7.39
CA ARG A 303 10.34 9.68 -6.83
C ARG A 303 9.09 9.14 -7.53
N ALA A 304 8.10 9.98 -7.74
CA ALA A 304 6.86 9.64 -8.46
C ALA A 304 7.16 9.22 -9.92
N LYS A 305 8.06 9.92 -10.61
CA LYS A 305 8.51 9.56 -11.95
C LYS A 305 9.24 8.22 -11.95
N ASN A 306 10.18 8.02 -11.02
CA ASN A 306 10.93 6.76 -10.91
C ASN A 306 9.98 5.58 -10.65
N ALA A 307 9.01 5.73 -9.75
CA ALA A 307 7.99 4.70 -9.52
C ALA A 307 7.18 4.41 -10.81
N LYS A 308 6.68 5.44 -11.48
CA LYS A 308 5.93 5.27 -12.74
C LYS A 308 6.74 4.60 -13.85
N ASN A 309 8.04 4.85 -13.93
CA ASN A 309 8.92 4.26 -14.94
C ASN A 309 9.12 2.73 -14.77
N LEU A 310 8.80 2.19 -13.60
CA LEU A 310 8.84 0.74 -13.35
C LEU A 310 7.54 0.04 -13.78
N ARG A 311 6.51 0.78 -14.19
CA ARG A 311 5.36 0.17 -14.86
C ARG A 311 5.79 -0.33 -16.23
N CYS A 312 5.70 -1.62 -16.43
CA CYS A 312 6.07 -2.27 -17.69
C CYS A 312 4.91 -3.17 -18.17
N GLU A 313 4.96 -3.56 -19.41
CA GLU A 313 4.10 -4.64 -19.90
C GLU A 313 4.43 -5.94 -19.14
N PRO A 314 3.40 -6.72 -18.77
CA PRO A 314 3.61 -8.00 -18.10
C PRO A 314 4.51 -8.92 -18.92
N ASN A 315 5.39 -9.65 -18.25
CA ASN A 315 6.14 -10.72 -18.87
C ASN A 315 5.20 -11.79 -19.45
N ASN A 316 5.66 -12.52 -20.46
CA ASN A 316 4.90 -13.65 -21.01
C ASN A 316 4.55 -14.64 -19.89
N PHE A 317 3.25 -14.98 -19.80
CA PHE A 317 2.69 -15.69 -18.65
C PHE A 317 1.51 -16.57 -19.04
N ASP A 318 1.66 -17.88 -18.86
CA ASP A 318 0.54 -18.82 -18.95
C ASP A 318 -0.17 -18.88 -17.58
N PHE A 319 -1.29 -18.18 -17.47
CA PHE A 319 -2.09 -18.11 -16.26
C PHE A 319 -2.52 -19.49 -15.77
N ASN A 320 -3.04 -20.33 -16.67
CA ASN A 320 -3.57 -21.66 -16.31
C ASN A 320 -2.47 -22.62 -15.86
N ALA A 321 -1.32 -22.62 -16.55
CA ALA A 321 -0.17 -23.44 -16.15
C ALA A 321 0.36 -22.99 -14.79
N SER A 322 0.51 -21.68 -14.58
CA SER A 322 0.99 -21.10 -13.33
C SER A 322 0.01 -21.35 -12.15
N LEU A 323 -1.30 -21.29 -12.40
CA LEU A 323 -2.31 -21.62 -11.40
C LEU A 323 -2.22 -23.10 -10.99
N ARG A 324 -2.07 -24.02 -11.97
CA ARG A 324 -1.86 -25.45 -11.66
C ARG A 324 -0.60 -25.67 -10.84
N THR A 325 0.50 -25.01 -11.19
CA THR A 325 1.75 -25.07 -10.41
C THR A 325 1.52 -24.55 -9.00
N PHE A 326 0.92 -23.36 -8.84
CA PHE A 326 0.60 -22.81 -7.52
C PHE A 326 -0.23 -23.78 -6.67
N VAL A 327 -1.30 -24.35 -7.23
CA VAL A 327 -2.16 -25.32 -6.53
C VAL A 327 -1.37 -26.57 -6.11
N SER A 328 -0.43 -27.04 -6.93
CA SER A 328 0.40 -28.21 -6.61
C SER A 328 1.42 -27.96 -5.49
N LEU A 329 1.73 -26.69 -5.18
CA LEU A 329 2.60 -26.28 -4.08
C LEU A 329 1.84 -26.19 -2.74
N MET A 330 0.50 -26.05 -2.79
CA MET A 330 -0.39 -25.84 -1.63
C MET A 330 -0.82 -27.16 -0.99
#